data_679ac6d876adf88a8d31c0bf4d8359d6
#
_entry.id   679ac6d876adf88a8d31c0bf4d8359d6
#
_cell.length_a   1.000
_cell.length_b   1.000
_cell.length_c   1.000
_cell.angle_alpha   90.00
_cell.angle_beta   90.00
_cell.angle_gamma   90.00
#
_symmetry.space_group_name_H-M   'P 1'
#
loop_
_entity.id
_entity.type
_entity.pdbx_description
1 polymer ?
#
loop_
_entity_poly.entity_id
_entity_poly.type
_entity_poly.pdbx_seq_one_letter_code
_entity_poly.pdbx_strand_id
1 'polypeptide(L)'
;MLARDLGDYRDNLKNSRSVFLIVLRKDIKEMEKSNIMIRLEKKEEHQKVENLVRESFWNVYRPGCLEHYVLHQLRNDPAFVPELDFVMLLKENDEDGKLIGQNMFMRTSIKADDGRNIPIMTMGPICIKNEYKRNGYGKILLDYSLEKAAELGCGALCFEGNIDFYGKSGFRQASEYGIRYHGLPEGEDASFFLCKELVTGYLNGITGEYATPEGYLVDEQEAEEFDKQFPYKEKKKLPGQLF
;
A
#
# COMPACT_ATOMS: atom_id res chain seq x y z
N MET A 1 -42.60 15.24 39.15
CA MET A 1 -41.36 15.98 39.06
C MET A 1 -40.13 15.07 39.14
N LEU A 2 -40.12 14.03 39.97
CA LEU A 2 -38.96 13.09 40.15
C LEU A 2 -38.66 12.13 39.00
N ALA A 3 -39.56 11.88 38.05
CA ALA A 3 -39.33 10.94 36.96
C ALA A 3 -38.57 11.54 35.73
N ARG A 4 -38.57 12.86 35.55
CA ARG A 4 -37.82 13.55 34.50
C ARG A 4 -36.34 13.65 34.86
N ASP A 5 -35.99 13.89 36.12
CA ASP A 5 -34.60 14.01 36.57
C ASP A 5 -33.79 12.71 36.47
N LEU A 6 -34.44 11.55 36.57
CA LEU A 6 -33.80 10.24 36.44
C LEU A 6 -33.51 9.87 34.99
N GLY A 7 -34.30 10.38 34.04
CA GLY A 7 -34.05 10.20 32.59
C GLY A 7 -32.80 10.96 32.13
N ASP A 8 -32.73 12.25 32.47
CA ASP A 8 -31.61 13.11 32.13
C ASP A 8 -30.30 12.65 32.78
N TYR A 9 -30.35 12.10 33.99
CA TYR A 9 -29.17 11.55 34.67
C TYR A 9 -28.66 10.26 34.00
N ARG A 10 -29.57 9.38 33.54
CA ARG A 10 -29.20 8.16 32.81
C ARG A 10 -28.60 8.46 31.40
N ASP A 11 -29.13 9.44 30.71
CA ASP A 11 -28.63 9.83 29.39
C ASP A 11 -27.27 10.57 29.48
N ASN A 12 -27.06 11.38 30.52
CA ASN A 12 -25.75 11.96 30.81
C ASN A 12 -24.71 10.91 31.19
N LEU A 13 -25.07 9.85 31.92
CA LEU A 13 -24.15 8.75 32.24
C LEU A 13 -23.81 7.89 30.99
N LYS A 14 -24.78 7.69 30.10
CA LYS A 14 -24.54 6.99 28.83
C LYS A 14 -23.62 7.81 27.90
N ASN A 15 -23.86 9.11 27.77
CA ASN A 15 -23.02 10.02 27.01
C ASN A 15 -21.60 10.11 27.60
N SER A 16 -21.45 10.21 28.90
CA SER A 16 -20.17 10.25 29.60
C SER A 16 -19.38 8.95 29.40
N ARG A 17 -20.03 7.78 29.48
CA ARG A 17 -19.39 6.47 29.16
C ARG A 17 -18.99 6.36 27.70
N SER A 18 -19.83 6.82 26.77
CA SER A 18 -19.49 6.83 25.34
C SER A 18 -18.28 7.72 25.04
N VAL A 19 -18.24 8.93 25.59
CA VAL A 19 -17.11 9.86 25.44
C VAL A 19 -15.83 9.27 26.04
N PHE A 20 -15.91 8.71 27.26
CA PHE A 20 -14.77 8.06 27.92
C PHE A 20 -14.22 6.88 27.13
N LEU A 21 -15.09 6.03 26.55
CA LEU A 21 -14.67 4.92 25.69
C LEU A 21 -14.03 5.39 24.38
N ILE A 22 -14.50 6.51 23.83
CA ILE A 22 -13.92 7.11 22.61
C ILE A 22 -12.52 7.66 22.92
N VAL A 23 -12.36 8.37 24.03
CA VAL A 23 -11.06 8.91 24.47
C VAL A 23 -10.09 7.77 24.74
N LEU A 24 -10.46 6.77 25.54
CA LEU A 24 -9.64 5.59 25.80
C LEU A 24 -9.20 4.86 24.51
N ARG A 25 -10.13 4.69 23.55
CA ARG A 25 -9.80 4.07 22.26
C ARG A 25 -8.84 4.91 21.44
N LYS A 26 -8.93 6.24 21.55
CA LYS A 26 -8.00 7.14 20.87
C LYS A 26 -6.60 7.06 21.51
N ASP A 27 -6.53 7.08 22.84
CA ASP A 27 -5.29 6.99 23.60
C ASP A 27 -4.58 5.64 23.37
N ILE A 28 -5.34 4.53 23.35
CA ILE A 28 -4.80 3.19 23.00
C ILE A 28 -4.26 3.19 21.59
N LYS A 29 -4.98 3.74 20.61
CA LYS A 29 -4.51 3.82 19.21
C LYS A 29 -3.26 4.71 19.05
N GLU A 30 -3.15 5.78 19.82
CA GLU A 30 -1.95 6.64 19.81
C GLU A 30 -0.76 5.94 20.48
N MET A 31 -0.97 5.21 21.57
CA MET A 31 0.04 4.35 22.20
C MET A 31 0.49 3.22 21.27
N GLU A 32 -0.43 2.54 20.58
CA GLU A 32 -0.07 1.51 19.58
C GLU A 32 0.78 2.10 18.46
N LYS A 33 0.49 3.32 17.99
CA LYS A 33 1.29 4.01 16.96
C LYS A 33 2.69 4.39 17.44
N SER A 34 2.88 4.66 18.72
CA SER A 34 4.21 4.94 19.31
C SER A 34 5.11 3.69 19.33
N ASN A 35 4.53 2.50 19.17
CA ASN A 35 5.23 1.21 19.16
C ASN A 35 5.52 0.70 17.74
N ILE A 36 5.33 1.54 16.70
CA ILE A 36 5.64 1.16 15.33
C ILE A 36 7.13 1.34 15.07
N MET A 37 7.71 0.35 14.40
CA MET A 37 9.04 0.44 13.79
C MET A 37 8.93 0.15 12.31
N ILE A 38 9.45 1.04 11.46
CA ILE A 38 9.61 0.81 10.03
C ILE A 38 11.11 0.72 9.76
N ARG A 39 11.52 -0.33 9.08
CA ARG A 39 12.91 -0.57 8.71
C ARG A 39 12.99 -1.33 7.39
N LEU A 40 14.19 -1.42 6.83
CA LEU A 40 14.43 -2.28 5.67
C LEU A 40 14.15 -3.75 6.02
N GLU A 41 13.64 -4.47 5.03
CA GLU A 41 13.47 -5.91 5.09
C GLU A 41 14.84 -6.59 5.20
N LYS A 42 14.89 -7.68 5.95
CA LYS A 42 16.07 -8.54 6.04
C LYS A 42 15.87 -9.75 5.15
N LYS A 43 16.96 -10.25 4.56
CA LYS A 43 16.91 -11.42 3.68
C LYS A 43 16.29 -12.66 4.35
N GLU A 44 16.54 -12.83 5.63
CA GLU A 44 16.02 -13.95 6.42
C GLU A 44 14.50 -13.86 6.66
N GLU A 45 13.90 -12.72 6.35
CA GLU A 45 12.46 -12.44 6.52
C GLU A 45 11.66 -12.62 5.23
N HIS A 46 12.31 -12.78 4.06
CA HIS A 46 11.66 -12.83 2.75
C HIS A 46 10.42 -13.74 2.75
N GLN A 47 10.55 -14.99 3.21
CA GLN A 47 9.43 -15.93 3.24
C GLN A 47 8.29 -15.48 4.18
N LYS A 48 8.62 -14.84 5.31
CA LYS A 48 7.62 -14.30 6.24
C LYS A 48 6.87 -13.13 5.61
N VAL A 49 7.58 -12.27 4.87
CA VAL A 49 7.00 -11.11 4.19
C VAL A 49 6.15 -11.56 2.99
N GLU A 50 6.61 -12.52 2.21
CA GLU A 50 5.83 -13.16 1.15
C GLU A 50 4.52 -13.74 1.69
N ASN A 51 4.59 -14.44 2.83
CA ASN A 51 3.39 -14.95 3.48
C ASN A 51 2.47 -13.81 3.99
N LEU A 52 3.01 -12.72 4.52
CA LEU A 52 2.23 -11.55 4.90
C LEU A 52 1.47 -10.97 3.70
N VAL A 53 2.16 -10.79 2.56
CA VAL A 53 1.55 -10.29 1.32
C VAL A 53 0.48 -11.26 0.84
N ARG A 54 0.79 -12.56 0.79
CA ARG A 54 -0.15 -13.62 0.43
C ARG A 54 -1.44 -13.55 1.26
N GLU A 55 -1.30 -13.52 2.59
CA GLU A 55 -2.45 -13.45 3.50
C GLU A 55 -3.26 -12.15 3.33
N SER A 56 -2.60 -11.04 3.00
CA SER A 56 -3.23 -9.73 2.85
C SER A 56 -4.03 -9.57 1.57
N PHE A 57 -3.64 -10.29 0.50
CA PHE A 57 -4.25 -10.21 -0.83
C PHE A 57 -5.07 -11.43 -1.22
N TRP A 58 -5.05 -12.51 -0.42
CA TRP A 58 -5.75 -13.75 -0.76
C TRP A 58 -7.24 -13.55 -0.99
N ASN A 59 -7.70 -13.92 -2.20
CA ASN A 59 -9.08 -13.75 -2.68
C ASN A 59 -9.57 -12.29 -2.72
N VAL A 60 -8.68 -11.29 -2.78
CA VAL A 60 -9.07 -9.88 -2.87
C VAL A 60 -9.40 -9.49 -4.30
N TYR A 61 -8.46 -9.56 -5.22
CA TYR A 61 -8.63 -9.13 -6.61
C TYR A 61 -8.95 -10.26 -7.57
N ARG A 62 -8.61 -11.47 -7.18
CA ARG A 62 -8.84 -12.72 -7.94
C ARG A 62 -8.93 -13.91 -6.99
N PRO A 63 -9.38 -15.09 -7.45
CA PRO A 63 -9.23 -16.32 -6.68
C PRO A 63 -7.74 -16.61 -6.39
N GLY A 64 -7.37 -16.74 -5.13
CA GLY A 64 -5.96 -16.78 -4.72
C GLY A 64 -5.33 -15.38 -4.67
N CYS A 65 -4.04 -15.27 -4.94
CA CYS A 65 -3.33 -14.01 -5.17
C CYS A 65 -2.03 -14.26 -5.96
N LEU A 66 -1.53 -13.22 -6.62
CA LEU A 66 -0.24 -13.23 -7.33
C LEU A 66 0.80 -12.32 -6.66
N GLU A 67 0.36 -11.41 -5.80
CA GLU A 67 1.16 -10.32 -5.24
C GLU A 67 2.36 -10.83 -4.44
N HIS A 68 2.26 -11.98 -3.78
CA HIS A 68 3.40 -12.58 -3.05
C HIS A 68 4.47 -13.14 -4.00
N TYR A 69 4.08 -13.63 -5.18
CA TYR A 69 5.01 -14.05 -6.22
C TYR A 69 5.61 -12.84 -6.93
N VAL A 70 4.80 -11.80 -7.23
CA VAL A 70 5.32 -10.51 -7.71
C VAL A 70 6.41 -9.99 -6.79
N LEU A 71 6.17 -9.92 -5.48
CA LEU A 71 7.17 -9.51 -4.50
C LEU A 71 8.45 -10.37 -4.58
N HIS A 72 8.31 -11.68 -4.71
CA HIS A 72 9.42 -12.62 -4.81
C HIS A 72 10.29 -12.33 -6.04
N GLN A 73 9.68 -12.22 -7.23
CA GLN A 73 10.41 -12.01 -8.48
C GLN A 73 11.04 -10.61 -8.56
N LEU A 74 10.35 -9.57 -8.08
CA LEU A 74 10.84 -8.19 -8.11
C LEU A 74 12.14 -7.98 -7.33
N ARG A 75 12.39 -8.73 -6.26
CA ARG A 75 13.66 -8.64 -5.51
C ARG A 75 14.88 -9.02 -6.34
N ASN A 76 14.70 -9.78 -7.43
CA ASN A 76 15.75 -10.16 -8.37
C ASN A 76 15.80 -9.27 -9.62
N ASP A 77 14.87 -8.33 -9.75
CA ASP A 77 14.82 -7.41 -10.89
C ASP A 77 15.88 -6.30 -10.76
N PRO A 78 16.62 -5.95 -11.83
CA PRO A 78 17.60 -4.86 -11.80
C PRO A 78 17.04 -3.48 -11.42
N ALA A 79 15.74 -3.26 -11.62
CA ALA A 79 15.05 -2.03 -11.27
C ALA A 79 14.63 -1.97 -9.79
N PHE A 80 14.76 -3.06 -9.03
CA PHE A 80 14.46 -3.09 -7.61
C PHE A 80 15.28 -2.07 -6.82
N VAL A 81 14.65 -1.46 -5.81
CA VAL A 81 15.27 -0.44 -4.95
C VAL A 81 15.36 -0.99 -3.52
N PRO A 82 16.45 -1.71 -3.19
CA PRO A 82 16.58 -2.34 -1.86
C PRO A 82 16.59 -1.34 -0.71
N GLU A 83 16.97 -0.09 -0.96
CA GLU A 83 16.93 1.00 0.02
C GLU A 83 15.50 1.47 0.35
N LEU A 84 14.50 0.99 -0.40
CA LEU A 84 13.08 1.29 -0.23
C LEU A 84 12.22 0.03 -0.04
N ASP A 85 12.84 -1.09 0.34
CA ASP A 85 12.15 -2.32 0.69
C ASP A 85 11.86 -2.35 2.20
N PHE A 86 10.67 -1.91 2.58
CA PHE A 86 10.34 -1.67 3.98
C PHE A 86 9.40 -2.71 4.57
N VAL A 87 9.67 -3.07 5.80
CA VAL A 87 8.74 -3.78 6.69
C VAL A 87 8.29 -2.88 7.82
N MET A 88 7.03 -3.04 8.23
CA MET A 88 6.46 -2.39 9.40
C MET A 88 6.25 -3.44 10.50
N LEU A 89 6.78 -3.15 11.67
CA LEU A 89 6.71 -3.98 12.87
C LEU A 89 5.96 -3.24 13.97
N LEU A 90 5.14 -3.97 14.70
CA LEU A 90 4.51 -3.49 15.92
C LEU A 90 5.24 -4.10 17.11
N LYS A 91 5.88 -3.25 17.92
CA LYS A 91 6.53 -3.67 19.17
C LYS A 91 5.44 -3.92 20.22
N GLU A 92 5.13 -5.18 20.40
CA GLU A 92 4.42 -5.66 21.56
C GLU A 92 5.46 -6.15 22.58
N ASN A 93 5.43 -6.74 23.53
CA ASN A 93 6.42 -7.19 24.54
C ASN A 93 7.59 -8.03 23.98
N ASP A 94 7.78 -8.07 22.67
CA ASP A 94 8.79 -8.82 21.96
C ASP A 94 9.85 -7.87 21.38
N GLU A 95 11.12 -8.14 21.59
CA GLU A 95 12.24 -7.31 21.12
C GLU A 95 12.26 -7.19 19.58
N ASP A 96 11.86 -8.25 18.87
CA ASP A 96 11.87 -8.30 17.41
C ASP A 96 10.63 -7.60 16.78
N GLY A 97 9.55 -7.46 17.54
CA GLY A 97 8.28 -6.91 17.07
C GLY A 97 7.53 -7.84 16.09
N LYS A 98 6.22 -7.63 16.00
CA LYS A 98 5.33 -8.40 15.11
C LYS A 98 5.28 -7.76 13.73
N LEU A 99 5.60 -8.50 12.68
CA LEU A 99 5.48 -8.05 11.28
C LEU A 99 4.02 -7.81 10.92
N ILE A 100 3.69 -6.56 10.54
CA ILE A 100 2.32 -6.13 10.22
C ILE A 100 2.15 -5.45 8.88
N GLY A 101 3.23 -5.05 8.21
CA GLY A 101 3.15 -4.38 6.91
C GLY A 101 4.42 -4.49 6.10
N GLN A 102 4.28 -4.25 4.80
CA GLN A 102 5.37 -4.26 3.82
C GLN A 102 5.07 -3.28 2.69
N ASN A 103 6.11 -2.66 2.12
CA ASN A 103 6.08 -1.87 0.88
C ASN A 103 7.44 -1.94 0.20
N MET A 104 7.46 -2.02 -1.14
CA MET A 104 8.68 -2.02 -1.95
C MET A 104 8.56 -1.10 -3.16
N PHE A 105 9.70 -0.74 -3.76
CA PHE A 105 9.78 0.18 -4.88
C PHE A 105 10.63 -0.36 -6.01
N MET A 106 10.27 0.08 -7.23
CA MET A 106 10.98 -0.22 -8.47
C MET A 106 11.29 1.08 -9.21
N ARG A 107 12.48 1.19 -9.81
CA ARG A 107 12.79 2.26 -10.76
C ARG A 107 12.04 2.03 -12.06
N THR A 108 11.55 3.11 -12.63
CA THR A 108 10.88 3.09 -13.94
C THR A 108 10.98 4.48 -14.58
N SER A 109 10.30 4.69 -15.71
CA SER A 109 10.28 5.98 -16.38
C SER A 109 8.94 6.25 -17.05
N ILE A 110 8.63 7.52 -17.22
CA ILE A 110 7.62 7.99 -18.17
C ILE A 110 8.32 8.21 -19.51
N LYS A 111 7.79 7.63 -20.59
CA LYS A 111 8.20 7.94 -21.95
C LYS A 111 7.49 9.22 -22.38
N ALA A 112 8.20 10.34 -22.32
CA ALA A 112 7.65 11.64 -22.69
C ALA A 112 7.38 11.74 -24.20
N ASP A 113 6.36 12.52 -24.57
CA ASP A 113 5.97 12.72 -25.98
C ASP A 113 7.06 13.42 -26.79
N ASP A 114 7.97 14.12 -26.15
CA ASP A 114 9.16 14.73 -26.77
C ASP A 114 10.36 13.78 -26.91
N GLY A 115 10.19 12.51 -26.57
CA GLY A 115 11.19 11.45 -26.71
C GLY A 115 12.12 11.26 -25.49
N ARG A 116 12.01 12.10 -24.45
CA ARG A 116 12.78 11.90 -23.21
C ARG A 116 12.23 10.74 -22.40
N ASN A 117 13.10 10.06 -21.67
CA ASN A 117 12.71 9.16 -20.59
C ASN A 117 12.84 9.93 -19.26
N ILE A 118 11.74 10.14 -18.57
CA ILE A 118 11.69 10.85 -17.30
C ILE A 118 11.78 9.82 -16.18
N PRO A 119 12.88 9.78 -15.40
CA PRO A 119 13.04 8.79 -14.33
C PRO A 119 11.98 9.01 -13.25
N ILE A 120 11.28 7.95 -12.88
CA ILE A 120 10.33 7.91 -11.77
C ILE A 120 10.48 6.60 -11.01
N MET A 121 9.69 6.40 -9.99
CA MET A 121 9.51 5.10 -9.37
C MET A 121 8.04 4.66 -9.44
N THR A 122 7.84 3.36 -9.35
CA THR A 122 6.57 2.74 -8.99
C THR A 122 6.73 2.01 -7.67
N MET A 123 5.63 1.65 -7.02
CA MET A 123 5.67 0.92 -5.76
C MET A 123 4.61 -0.16 -5.71
N GLY A 124 4.86 -1.17 -4.89
CA GLY A 124 3.96 -2.27 -4.63
C GLY A 124 4.61 -3.63 -4.91
N PRO A 125 4.02 -4.68 -4.34
CA PRO A 125 2.83 -4.61 -3.50
C PRO A 125 3.07 -3.81 -2.21
N ILE A 126 2.03 -3.13 -1.70
CA ILE A 126 1.99 -2.56 -0.35
C ILE A 126 0.86 -3.22 0.42
N CYS A 127 1.13 -3.68 1.63
CA CYS A 127 0.10 -4.32 2.44
C CYS A 127 0.23 -4.03 3.93
N ILE A 128 -0.91 -4.20 4.61
CA ILE A 128 -1.00 -4.31 6.07
C ILE A 128 -1.75 -5.60 6.38
N LYS A 129 -1.27 -6.34 7.36
CA LYS A 129 -1.88 -7.58 7.87
C LYS A 129 -3.35 -7.34 8.17
N ASN A 130 -4.22 -8.29 7.79
CA ASN A 130 -5.67 -8.10 7.78
C ASN A 130 -6.23 -7.62 9.11
N GLU A 131 -5.74 -8.14 10.24
CA GLU A 131 -6.20 -7.77 11.59
C GLU A 131 -5.83 -6.33 11.99
N TYR A 132 -4.87 -5.71 11.30
CA TYR A 132 -4.41 -4.32 11.53
C TYR A 132 -4.91 -3.33 10.49
N LYS A 133 -5.64 -3.78 9.45
CA LYS A 133 -6.22 -2.89 8.44
C LYS A 133 -7.19 -1.89 9.06
N ARG A 134 -7.36 -0.73 8.40
CA ARG A 134 -8.26 0.37 8.80
C ARG A 134 -7.95 1.05 10.14
N ASN A 135 -6.74 0.84 10.68
CA ASN A 135 -6.22 1.52 11.87
C ASN A 135 -5.24 2.65 11.57
N GLY A 136 -5.04 2.97 10.27
CA GLY A 136 -4.14 4.04 9.82
C GLY A 136 -2.70 3.59 9.54
N TYR A 137 -2.33 2.35 9.83
CA TYR A 137 -0.97 1.83 9.61
C TYR A 137 -0.54 1.90 8.15
N GLY A 138 -1.45 1.62 7.20
CA GLY A 138 -1.14 1.72 5.77
C GLY A 138 -0.72 3.13 5.35
N LYS A 139 -1.39 4.16 5.89
CA LYS A 139 -1.00 5.55 5.62
C LYS A 139 0.37 5.89 6.23
N ILE A 140 0.64 5.43 7.45
CA ILE A 140 1.92 5.65 8.11
C ILE A 140 3.06 5.01 7.31
N LEU A 141 2.89 3.76 6.89
CA LEU A 141 3.87 3.06 6.06
C LEU A 141 4.08 3.77 4.72
N LEU A 142 2.99 4.15 4.04
CA LEU A 142 3.03 4.85 2.77
C LEU A 142 3.77 6.19 2.90
N ASP A 143 3.36 7.06 3.84
CA ASP A 143 3.94 8.38 4.01
C ASP A 143 5.45 8.30 4.34
N TYR A 144 5.85 7.38 5.23
CA TYR A 144 7.25 7.10 5.53
C TYR A 144 8.02 6.68 4.27
N SER A 145 7.46 5.75 3.49
CA SER A 145 8.09 5.25 2.27
C SER A 145 8.26 6.35 1.22
N LEU A 146 7.27 7.24 1.09
CA LEU A 146 7.35 8.38 0.16
C LEU A 146 8.42 9.40 0.58
N GLU A 147 8.54 9.67 1.88
CA GLU A 147 9.61 10.52 2.42
C GLU A 147 10.98 9.95 2.08
N LYS A 148 11.18 8.64 2.32
CA LYS A 148 12.45 7.97 1.99
C LYS A 148 12.73 7.91 0.49
N ALA A 149 11.70 7.74 -0.35
CA ALA A 149 11.86 7.82 -1.79
C ALA A 149 12.28 9.22 -2.25
N ALA A 150 11.71 10.27 -1.67
CA ALA A 150 12.13 11.65 -1.95
C ALA A 150 13.58 11.92 -1.51
N GLU A 151 13.98 11.44 -0.31
CA GLU A 151 15.37 11.53 0.17
C GLU A 151 16.36 10.81 -0.77
N LEU A 152 15.94 9.73 -1.41
CA LEU A 152 16.72 8.98 -2.39
C LEU A 152 16.73 9.64 -3.80
N GLY A 153 16.05 10.79 -3.95
CA GLY A 153 16.01 11.56 -5.19
C GLY A 153 14.90 11.17 -6.17
N CYS A 154 13.88 10.43 -5.73
CA CYS A 154 12.72 10.15 -6.56
C CYS A 154 11.91 11.44 -6.77
N GLY A 155 11.74 11.86 -8.04
CA GLY A 155 11.00 13.08 -8.39
C GLY A 155 9.50 12.89 -8.41
N ALA A 156 9.02 11.71 -8.83
CA ALA A 156 7.60 11.37 -8.91
C ALA A 156 7.39 9.85 -8.86
N LEU A 157 6.17 9.44 -8.50
CA LEU A 157 5.70 8.05 -8.57
C LEU A 157 4.46 7.94 -9.44
N CYS A 158 4.38 6.81 -10.18
CA CYS A 158 3.18 6.37 -10.87
C CYS A 158 2.92 4.89 -10.60
N PHE A 159 1.66 4.51 -10.37
CA PHE A 159 1.23 3.11 -10.18
C PHE A 159 -0.29 2.97 -10.27
N GLU A 160 -0.78 1.73 -10.30
CA GLU A 160 -2.21 1.43 -10.22
C GLU A 160 -2.68 1.33 -8.76
N GLY A 161 -3.75 2.05 -8.42
CA GLY A 161 -4.25 2.04 -7.05
C GLY A 161 -5.63 2.69 -6.88
N ASN A 162 -6.18 2.57 -5.67
CA ASN A 162 -7.46 3.17 -5.32
C ASN A 162 -7.25 4.58 -4.76
N ILE A 163 -7.79 5.58 -5.44
CA ILE A 163 -7.68 7.00 -5.08
C ILE A 163 -8.24 7.30 -3.67
N ASP A 164 -9.25 6.55 -3.19
CA ASP A 164 -9.83 6.75 -1.85
C ASP A 164 -8.82 6.50 -0.72
N PHE A 165 -7.84 5.63 -0.98
CA PHE A 165 -6.74 5.38 -0.06
C PHE A 165 -5.56 6.32 -0.33
N TYR A 166 -5.03 6.31 -1.54
CA TYR A 166 -3.78 7.01 -1.89
C TYR A 166 -3.93 8.53 -1.97
N GLY A 167 -5.12 9.04 -2.30
CA GLY A 167 -5.41 10.48 -2.30
C GLY A 167 -5.19 11.13 -0.93
N LYS A 168 -5.30 10.39 0.18
CA LYS A 168 -4.99 10.86 1.55
C LYS A 168 -3.52 11.14 1.77
N SER A 169 -2.65 10.62 0.92
CA SER A 169 -1.20 10.87 0.89
C SER A 169 -0.79 11.75 -0.29
N GLY A 170 -1.76 12.41 -0.94
CA GLY A 170 -1.55 13.43 -1.96
C GLY A 170 -1.38 12.90 -3.38
N PHE A 171 -1.72 11.63 -3.64
CA PHE A 171 -1.82 11.13 -5.02
C PHE A 171 -3.05 11.69 -5.71
N ARG A 172 -2.95 11.84 -7.02
CA ARG A 172 -4.03 12.24 -7.93
C ARG A 172 -4.05 11.30 -9.13
N GLN A 173 -5.09 11.41 -9.95
CA GLN A 173 -5.09 10.71 -11.23
C GLN A 173 -3.92 11.20 -12.10
N ALA A 174 -3.21 10.29 -12.73
CA ALA A 174 -2.03 10.62 -13.53
C ALA A 174 -2.35 11.51 -14.72
N SER A 175 -3.59 11.46 -15.20
CA SER A 175 -4.12 12.34 -16.25
C SER A 175 -4.06 13.83 -15.88
N GLU A 176 -4.12 14.18 -14.59
CA GLU A 176 -3.98 15.57 -14.12
C GLU A 176 -2.55 16.11 -14.34
N TYR A 177 -1.58 15.23 -14.49
CA TYR A 177 -0.18 15.55 -14.83
C TYR A 177 0.12 15.38 -16.33
N GLY A 178 -0.89 15.04 -17.15
CA GLY A 178 -0.69 14.78 -18.58
C GLY A 178 -0.05 13.42 -18.88
N ILE A 179 -0.06 12.49 -17.92
CA ILE A 179 0.53 11.15 -18.09
C ILE A 179 -0.57 10.14 -18.38
N ARG A 180 -0.40 9.38 -19.46
CA ARG A 180 -1.31 8.34 -19.93
C ARG A 180 -0.80 6.96 -19.49
N TYR A 181 -1.73 6.03 -19.31
CA TYR A 181 -1.40 4.63 -19.08
C TYR A 181 -1.24 3.92 -20.43
N HIS A 182 -0.09 3.28 -20.62
CA HIS A 182 0.24 2.59 -21.87
C HIS A 182 -0.75 1.48 -22.21
N GLY A 183 -1.20 1.45 -23.47
CA GLY A 183 -2.12 0.43 -23.96
C GLY A 183 -3.58 0.64 -23.54
N LEU A 184 -3.91 1.66 -22.74
CA LEU A 184 -5.30 2.01 -22.45
C LEU A 184 -5.88 2.83 -23.61
N PRO A 185 -7.00 2.39 -24.24
CA PRO A 185 -7.62 3.15 -25.31
C PRO A 185 -8.06 4.56 -24.87
N GLU A 186 -8.04 5.52 -25.81
CA GLU A 186 -8.51 6.87 -25.55
C GLU A 186 -9.98 6.87 -25.15
N GLY A 187 -10.31 7.57 -24.04
CA GLY A 187 -11.67 7.66 -23.50
C GLY A 187 -12.04 6.56 -22.51
N GLU A 188 -11.21 5.56 -22.32
CA GLU A 188 -11.39 4.56 -21.26
C GLU A 188 -11.04 5.12 -19.88
N ASP A 189 -11.64 4.53 -18.84
CA ASP A 189 -11.46 4.97 -17.45
C ASP A 189 -10.04 4.64 -16.95
N ALA A 190 -9.25 5.66 -16.72
CA ALA A 190 -7.91 5.60 -16.14
C ALA A 190 -7.89 6.00 -14.65
N SER A 191 -9.02 6.01 -13.96
CA SER A 191 -9.13 6.46 -12.56
C SER A 191 -8.28 5.63 -11.57
N PHE A 192 -7.91 4.42 -11.96
CA PHE A 192 -7.02 3.53 -11.23
C PHE A 192 -5.55 3.93 -11.33
N PHE A 193 -5.16 4.72 -12.34
CA PHE A 193 -3.78 5.12 -12.58
C PHE A 193 -3.46 6.42 -11.86
N LEU A 194 -2.58 6.34 -10.88
CA LEU A 194 -2.28 7.40 -9.94
C LEU A 194 -0.85 7.90 -10.09
N CYS A 195 -0.68 9.20 -9.86
CA CYS A 195 0.62 9.87 -9.86
C CYS A 195 0.74 10.80 -8.65
N LYS A 196 1.99 11.00 -8.20
CA LYS A 196 2.36 12.01 -7.22
C LYS A 196 3.76 12.52 -7.49
N GLU A 197 3.92 13.85 -7.57
CA GLU A 197 5.23 14.49 -7.46
C GLU A 197 5.72 14.44 -6.01
N LEU A 198 6.96 14.03 -5.82
CA LEU A 198 7.68 14.14 -4.55
C LEU A 198 8.55 15.42 -4.54
N VAL A 199 8.98 15.86 -5.72
CA VAL A 199 9.63 17.14 -5.94
C VAL A 199 8.68 18.04 -6.71
N THR A 200 8.26 19.13 -6.11
CA THR A 200 7.31 20.07 -6.71
C THR A 200 7.77 20.54 -8.09
N GLY A 201 6.92 20.38 -9.10
CA GLY A 201 7.19 20.80 -10.48
C GLY A 201 8.08 19.81 -11.26
N TYR A 202 8.36 18.64 -10.74
CA TYR A 202 9.18 17.64 -11.43
C TYR A 202 8.60 17.23 -12.79
N LEU A 203 7.28 17.17 -12.88
CA LEU A 203 6.54 16.83 -14.10
C LEU A 203 6.05 18.05 -14.90
N ASN A 204 6.47 19.27 -14.55
CA ASN A 204 6.04 20.47 -15.27
C ASN A 204 6.42 20.43 -16.75
N GLY A 205 5.43 20.56 -17.63
CA GLY A 205 5.62 20.53 -19.09
C GLY A 205 5.94 19.12 -19.64
N ILE A 206 5.74 18.08 -18.83
CA ILE A 206 5.89 16.68 -19.26
C ILE A 206 4.50 16.15 -19.61
N THR A 207 4.36 15.65 -20.85
CA THR A 207 3.28 14.75 -21.26
C THR A 207 3.90 13.45 -21.75
N GLY A 208 3.23 12.31 -21.58
CA GLY A 208 3.81 11.03 -21.97
C GLY A 208 3.02 9.84 -21.53
N GLU A 209 3.66 8.67 -21.65
CA GLU A 209 3.09 7.39 -21.27
C GLU A 209 3.91 6.70 -20.18
N TYR A 210 3.20 6.08 -19.26
CA TYR A 210 3.75 5.13 -18.30
C TYR A 210 3.29 3.71 -18.67
N ALA A 211 4.24 2.78 -18.68
CA ALA A 211 3.95 1.35 -18.77
C ALA A 211 4.35 0.67 -17.45
N THR A 212 3.50 -0.25 -16.97
CA THR A 212 3.86 -1.10 -15.85
C THR A 212 5.14 -1.86 -16.19
N PRO A 213 6.18 -1.84 -15.33
CA PRO A 213 7.43 -2.56 -15.58
C PRO A 213 7.20 -4.05 -15.78
N GLU A 214 7.97 -4.65 -16.70
CA GLU A 214 7.87 -6.09 -17.04
C GLU A 214 8.00 -6.99 -15.81
N GLY A 215 8.78 -6.59 -14.79
CA GLY A 215 8.91 -7.33 -13.54
C GLY A 215 7.61 -7.56 -12.78
N TYR A 216 6.54 -6.81 -13.08
CA TYR A 216 5.20 -7.06 -12.52
C TYR A 216 4.38 -8.09 -13.32
N LEU A 217 4.84 -8.48 -14.52
CA LEU A 217 4.18 -9.52 -15.29
C LEU A 217 4.46 -10.88 -14.66
N VAL A 218 3.42 -11.67 -14.47
CA VAL A 218 3.48 -12.95 -13.78
C VAL A 218 3.16 -14.08 -14.74
N ASP A 219 4.02 -15.09 -14.77
CA ASP A 219 3.64 -16.41 -15.28
C ASP A 219 2.81 -17.11 -14.20
N GLU A 220 1.53 -17.40 -14.53
CA GLU A 220 0.60 -17.99 -13.57
C GLU A 220 0.99 -19.41 -13.15
N GLN A 221 1.70 -20.16 -13.99
CA GLN A 221 2.15 -21.52 -13.65
C GLN A 221 3.29 -21.47 -12.64
N GLU A 222 4.22 -20.52 -12.84
CA GLU A 222 5.31 -20.30 -11.87
C GLU A 222 4.78 -19.79 -10.53
N ALA A 223 3.79 -18.89 -10.56
CA ALA A 223 3.15 -18.39 -9.33
C ALA A 223 2.41 -19.53 -8.58
N GLU A 224 1.73 -20.43 -9.29
CA GLU A 224 1.08 -21.60 -8.70
C GLU A 224 2.09 -22.57 -8.08
N GLU A 225 3.23 -22.78 -8.74
CA GLU A 225 4.30 -23.63 -8.19
C GLU A 225 4.92 -22.99 -6.94
N PHE A 226 5.17 -21.69 -7.00
CA PHE A 226 5.68 -20.93 -5.86
C PHE A 226 4.72 -20.97 -4.66
N ASP A 227 3.41 -20.88 -4.90
CA ASP A 227 2.39 -20.90 -3.84
C ASP A 227 2.37 -22.22 -3.04
N LYS A 228 2.85 -23.33 -3.60
CA LYS A 228 2.95 -24.63 -2.91
C LYS A 228 3.90 -24.63 -1.70
N GLN A 229 4.77 -23.62 -1.59
CA GLN A 229 5.65 -23.44 -0.44
C GLN A 229 4.89 -22.97 0.82
N PHE A 230 3.64 -22.54 0.65
CA PHE A 230 2.80 -22.03 1.72
C PHE A 230 1.67 -23.01 2.07
N PRO A 231 1.08 -22.90 3.28
CA PRO A 231 -0.06 -23.73 3.64
C PRO A 231 -1.21 -23.58 2.64
N TYR A 232 -1.86 -24.70 2.31
CA TYR A 232 -3.00 -24.67 1.40
C TYR A 232 -4.10 -23.74 1.88
N LYS A 233 -4.64 -22.96 0.94
CA LYS A 233 -5.83 -22.10 1.13
C LYS A 233 -6.77 -22.24 -0.04
N GLU A 234 -8.06 -22.26 0.25
CA GLU A 234 -9.10 -22.33 -0.76
C GLU A 234 -9.15 -21.05 -1.59
N LYS A 235 -9.04 -21.17 -2.91
CA LYS A 235 -9.27 -20.08 -3.86
C LYS A 235 -10.76 -19.90 -4.09
N LYS A 236 -11.26 -18.66 -3.90
CA LYS A 236 -12.69 -18.36 -4.00
C LYS A 236 -12.93 -17.25 -5.00
N LYS A 237 -13.88 -17.49 -5.91
CA LYS A 237 -14.43 -16.43 -6.75
C LYS A 237 -15.45 -15.64 -5.93
N LEU A 238 -15.16 -14.37 -5.70
CA LEU A 238 -15.97 -13.46 -4.89
C LEU A 238 -16.47 -12.27 -5.72
N PRO A 239 -17.64 -11.69 -5.39
CA PRO A 239 -18.09 -10.46 -6.02
C PRO A 239 -17.08 -9.32 -5.85
N GLY A 240 -16.85 -8.55 -6.91
CA GLY A 240 -15.93 -7.40 -6.91
C GLY A 240 -14.47 -7.74 -7.22
N GLN A 241 -14.16 -9.01 -7.49
CA GLN A 241 -12.86 -9.37 -8.07
C GLN A 241 -12.76 -8.87 -9.51
N LEU A 242 -11.53 -8.56 -9.94
CA LEU A 242 -11.26 -8.00 -11.27
C LEU A 242 -11.17 -9.08 -12.37
N PHE A 243 -10.99 -10.35 -11.98
CA PHE A 243 -10.75 -11.49 -12.87
C PHE A 243 -11.60 -12.72 -12.50
#